data_7544268026f254d8c8418b107b810216
#
_entry.id   7544268026f254d8c8418b107b810216
#
_cell.length_a   1.000
_cell.length_b   1.000
_cell.length_c   1.000
_cell.angle_alpha   90.00
_cell.angle_beta   90.00
_cell.angle_gamma   90.00
#
_symmetry.space_group_name_H-M   'P 1'
#
loop_
_entity.id
_entity.type
_entity.pdbx_description
1 polymer ?
#
loop_
_entity_poly.entity_id
_entity_poly.type
_entity_poly.pdbx_seq_one_letter_code
_entity_poly.pdbx_strand_id
1 'polypeptide(L)'
;MINYIKKVIKSEQIINVDRMEQAVSLFGSFDENILLIEKAFGVDVISRGSDIKINGEPEDVSKAVKAVNGLLMLLNRGESLNEQNVRYVISLVDDGNEDKLVTMSGDCVCITSKGKPVKPKTLGQKKYVESIKNNTIVIGVGPAGTGKTYLAVAMAVNAFRAKEVNRIILTRPAVEAGEKLGFLPGDLQSKVDPYLRPLYDALFDMLGAENFNKYLERGNIEVAPLAYMRGRTLDDSFIILDEAQNTTPEQMKMFLTRMGFNSKVVVTGDVTQIDLPDGKRSGLVEVTKILKNMEQIDIVKFTGQDVVRHKLVQDIIRAYEKYEEAKKRK
;
A
#
# COMPACT_ATOMS: atom_id res chain seq x y z
N MET A 1 -19.76 37.34 39.12
CA MET A 1 -19.32 36.17 38.30
C MET A 1 -20.36 35.95 37.21
N ILE A 2 -20.10 36.46 35.99
CA ILE A 2 -21.02 36.32 34.85
C ILE A 2 -20.58 35.05 34.12
N ASN A 3 -21.39 33.99 34.27
CA ASN A 3 -21.24 32.77 33.48
C ASN A 3 -21.61 33.09 32.03
N TYR A 4 -20.61 33.27 31.14
CA TYR A 4 -20.82 33.22 29.72
C TYR A 4 -21.08 31.74 29.31
N ILE A 5 -22.36 31.38 29.21
CA ILE A 5 -22.79 30.20 28.48
C ILE A 5 -22.41 30.47 27.01
N LYS A 6 -21.32 29.86 26.51
CA LYS A 6 -21.02 29.83 25.11
C LYS A 6 -22.21 29.18 24.41
N LYS A 7 -23.03 29.99 23.73
CA LYS A 7 -24.11 29.51 22.89
C LYS A 7 -23.47 28.70 21.76
N VAL A 8 -23.57 27.39 21.85
CA VAL A 8 -23.11 26.48 20.81
C VAL A 8 -23.93 26.80 19.57
N ILE A 9 -23.32 27.40 18.55
CA ILE A 9 -23.94 27.71 17.27
C ILE A 9 -23.91 26.43 16.46
N LYS A 10 -24.98 25.63 16.52
CA LYS A 10 -25.14 24.46 15.65
C LYS A 10 -25.38 24.92 14.22
N SER A 11 -24.60 24.42 13.29
CA SER A 11 -24.76 24.59 11.86
C SER A 11 -25.45 23.36 11.28
N GLU A 12 -26.24 23.57 10.23
CA GLU A 12 -26.88 22.51 9.46
C GLU A 12 -26.55 22.70 8.00
N GLN A 13 -26.11 21.62 7.34
CA GLN A 13 -25.96 21.58 5.89
C GLN A 13 -26.70 20.37 5.30
N ILE A 14 -27.24 20.55 4.09
CA ILE A 14 -27.98 19.52 3.36
C ILE A 14 -27.25 19.22 2.07
N ILE A 15 -27.00 17.93 1.82
CA ILE A 15 -26.43 17.41 0.57
C ILE A 15 -27.53 16.64 -0.13
N ASN A 16 -27.85 17.02 -1.37
CA ASN A 16 -28.81 16.29 -2.21
C ASN A 16 -28.08 15.21 -3.00
N VAL A 17 -28.66 14.01 -3.02
CA VAL A 17 -28.13 12.86 -3.76
C VAL A 17 -29.06 12.54 -4.91
N ASP A 18 -28.55 12.44 -6.13
CA ASP A 18 -29.33 12.26 -7.34
C ASP A 18 -30.12 10.94 -7.39
N ARG A 19 -29.61 9.91 -6.71
CA ARG A 19 -30.21 8.57 -6.71
C ARG A 19 -30.24 7.98 -5.30
N MET A 20 -31.38 7.45 -4.92
CA MET A 20 -31.58 6.82 -3.61
C MET A 20 -30.61 5.64 -3.36
N GLU A 21 -30.23 4.92 -4.42
CA GLU A 21 -29.22 3.85 -4.35
C GLU A 21 -27.83 4.34 -3.89
N GLN A 22 -27.48 5.58 -4.24
CA GLN A 22 -26.23 6.20 -3.79
C GLN A 22 -26.29 6.54 -2.30
N ALA A 23 -27.44 7.01 -1.80
CA ALA A 23 -27.62 7.24 -0.37
C ALA A 23 -27.46 5.93 0.40
N VAL A 24 -28.12 4.85 -0.04
CA VAL A 24 -27.99 3.51 0.58
C VAL A 24 -26.53 3.04 0.57
N SER A 25 -25.84 3.19 -0.57
CA SER A 25 -24.43 2.79 -0.70
C SER A 25 -23.50 3.65 0.16
N LEU A 26 -23.81 4.95 0.31
CA LEU A 26 -23.05 5.87 1.15
C LEU A 26 -23.18 5.50 2.63
N PHE A 27 -24.40 5.19 3.09
CA PHE A 27 -24.66 4.81 4.47
C PHE A 27 -24.00 3.47 4.79
N GLY A 28 -24.00 2.52 3.85
CA GLY A 28 -23.48 1.17 4.04
C GLY A 28 -24.42 0.27 4.86
N SER A 29 -23.97 -0.93 5.17
CA SER A 29 -24.74 -1.88 5.99
C SER A 29 -24.85 -1.36 7.42
N PHE A 30 -26.07 -1.23 7.93
CA PHE A 30 -26.32 -0.70 9.29
C PHE A 30 -25.66 0.67 9.55
N ASP A 31 -25.66 1.53 8.55
CA ASP A 31 -25.11 2.90 8.61
C ASP A 31 -23.59 2.97 8.96
N GLU A 32 -22.87 1.87 8.79
CA GLU A 32 -21.46 1.71 9.20
C GLU A 32 -20.54 2.83 8.68
N ASN A 33 -20.76 3.30 7.45
CA ASN A 33 -19.93 4.34 6.85
C ASN A 33 -20.21 5.72 7.47
N ILE A 34 -21.47 6.01 7.74
CA ILE A 34 -21.88 7.28 8.33
C ILE A 34 -21.46 7.37 9.80
N LEU A 35 -21.60 6.28 10.55
CA LEU A 35 -21.13 6.20 11.93
C LEU A 35 -19.62 6.52 12.06
N LEU A 36 -18.83 6.20 11.03
CA LEU A 36 -17.41 6.58 11.00
C LEU A 36 -17.22 8.08 10.84
N ILE A 37 -18.03 8.75 10.00
CA ILE A 37 -17.99 10.19 9.77
C ILE A 37 -18.46 10.93 11.03
N GLU A 38 -19.61 10.52 11.59
CA GLU A 38 -20.14 11.09 12.83
C GLU A 38 -19.12 11.05 13.97
N LYS A 39 -18.50 9.89 14.14
CA LYS A 39 -17.47 9.69 15.17
C LYS A 39 -16.20 10.49 14.93
N ALA A 40 -15.81 10.68 13.66
CA ALA A 40 -14.57 11.39 13.31
C ALA A 40 -14.70 12.89 13.53
N PHE A 41 -15.85 13.47 13.15
CA PHE A 41 -16.06 14.91 13.16
C PHE A 41 -17.04 15.41 14.24
N GLY A 42 -17.61 14.51 15.06
CA GLY A 42 -18.53 14.92 16.13
C GLY A 42 -19.84 15.53 15.62
N VAL A 43 -20.37 15.06 14.50
CA VAL A 43 -21.58 15.54 13.85
C VAL A 43 -22.68 14.47 13.89
N ASP A 44 -23.94 14.92 13.71
CA ASP A 44 -25.10 14.04 13.48
C ASP A 44 -25.44 14.03 11.98
N VAL A 45 -25.59 12.85 11.37
CA VAL A 45 -25.93 12.70 9.94
C VAL A 45 -27.22 11.92 9.79
N ILE A 46 -28.21 12.54 9.15
CA ILE A 46 -29.56 11.97 8.99
C ILE A 46 -29.94 11.95 7.52
N SER A 47 -30.43 10.82 6.99
CA SER A 47 -31.01 10.73 5.65
C SER A 47 -32.52 10.92 5.70
N ARG A 48 -33.06 11.75 4.79
CA ARG A 48 -34.48 11.90 4.54
C ARG A 48 -34.72 11.83 3.03
N GLY A 49 -35.00 10.64 2.53
CA GLY A 49 -35.11 10.42 1.08
C GLY A 49 -33.77 10.61 0.39
N SER A 50 -33.70 11.58 -0.56
CA SER A 50 -32.48 11.95 -1.26
C SER A 50 -31.61 13.00 -0.53
N ASP A 51 -32.11 13.53 0.60
CA ASP A 51 -31.43 14.58 1.33
C ASP A 51 -30.64 14.00 2.50
N ILE A 52 -29.36 14.35 2.57
CA ILE A 52 -28.46 14.00 3.68
C ILE A 52 -28.23 15.28 4.48
N LYS A 53 -28.71 15.30 5.70
CA LYS A 53 -28.65 16.40 6.63
C LYS A 53 -27.52 16.18 7.63
N ILE A 54 -26.61 17.15 7.75
CA ILE A 54 -25.46 17.11 8.65
C ILE A 54 -25.55 18.26 9.64
N ASN A 55 -25.56 17.94 10.94
CA ASN A 55 -25.71 18.89 12.03
C ASN A 55 -24.52 18.82 13.00
N GLY A 56 -24.01 19.96 13.45
CA GLY A 56 -22.90 20.02 14.38
C GLY A 56 -22.31 21.42 14.51
N GLU A 57 -21.11 21.52 15.03
CA GLU A 57 -20.32 22.75 15.02
C GLU A 57 -19.96 23.14 13.55
N PRO A 58 -19.90 24.44 13.21
CA PRO A 58 -19.70 24.88 11.81
C PRO A 58 -18.48 24.29 11.11
N GLU A 59 -17.35 24.19 11.80
CA GLU A 59 -16.10 23.63 11.27
C GLU A 59 -16.22 22.15 11.02
N ASP A 60 -16.78 21.40 11.97
CA ASP A 60 -16.98 19.96 11.90
C ASP A 60 -17.98 19.57 10.83
N VAL A 61 -19.08 20.34 10.68
CA VAL A 61 -20.05 20.19 9.59
C VAL A 61 -19.37 20.41 8.24
N SER A 62 -18.52 21.42 8.09
CA SER A 62 -17.78 21.67 6.86
C SER A 62 -16.89 20.49 6.47
N LYS A 63 -16.16 19.91 7.43
CA LYS A 63 -15.34 18.72 7.24
C LYS A 63 -16.19 17.51 6.85
N ALA A 64 -17.27 17.26 7.56
CA ALA A 64 -18.17 16.14 7.29
C ALA A 64 -18.81 16.24 5.88
N VAL A 65 -19.21 17.43 5.45
CA VAL A 65 -19.73 17.70 4.10
C VAL A 65 -18.66 17.36 3.03
N LYS A 66 -17.41 17.77 3.23
CA LYS A 66 -16.32 17.45 2.32
C LYS A 66 -16.08 15.93 2.24
N ALA A 67 -16.14 15.23 3.37
CA ALA A 67 -16.00 13.78 3.42
C ALA A 67 -17.14 13.07 2.68
N VAL A 68 -18.40 13.45 2.94
CA VAL A 68 -19.59 12.91 2.25
C VAL A 68 -19.49 13.14 0.74
N ASN A 69 -19.15 14.36 0.30
CA ASN A 69 -18.97 14.67 -1.12
C ASN A 69 -17.84 13.85 -1.75
N GLY A 70 -16.74 13.63 -1.03
CA GLY A 70 -15.65 12.77 -1.48
C GLY A 70 -16.10 11.32 -1.68
N LEU A 71 -16.89 10.78 -0.76
CA LEU A 71 -17.44 9.43 -0.88
C LEU A 71 -18.47 9.32 -2.02
N LEU A 72 -19.34 10.31 -2.20
CA LEU A 72 -20.26 10.38 -3.33
C LEU A 72 -19.53 10.42 -4.67
N MET A 73 -18.39 11.14 -4.74
CA MET A 73 -17.54 11.14 -5.92
C MET A 73 -16.99 9.76 -6.24
N LEU A 74 -16.55 8.97 -5.26
CA LEU A 74 -16.09 7.58 -5.45
C LEU A 74 -17.24 6.70 -5.96
N LEU A 75 -18.43 6.81 -5.38
CA LEU A 75 -19.64 6.09 -5.82
C LEU A 75 -20.03 6.44 -7.27
N ASN A 76 -19.98 7.72 -7.64
CA ASN A 76 -20.28 8.19 -9.00
C ASN A 76 -19.31 7.62 -10.06
N ARG A 77 -18.12 7.23 -9.63
CA ARG A 77 -17.11 6.55 -10.47
C ARG A 77 -17.27 5.03 -10.49
N GLY A 78 -18.34 4.50 -9.88
CA GLY A 78 -18.60 3.05 -9.81
C GLY A 78 -17.73 2.31 -8.80
N GLU A 79 -17.11 3.01 -7.85
CA GLU A 79 -16.35 2.36 -6.78
C GLU A 79 -17.29 1.96 -5.64
N SER A 80 -17.09 0.75 -5.10
CA SER A 80 -17.78 0.33 -3.89
C SER A 80 -17.08 0.92 -2.67
N LEU A 81 -17.87 1.48 -1.74
CA LEU A 81 -17.36 1.96 -0.47
C LEU A 81 -17.07 0.78 0.47
N ASN A 82 -16.01 0.89 1.23
CA ASN A 82 -15.66 0.02 2.33
C ASN A 82 -15.04 0.85 3.46
N GLU A 83 -14.92 0.28 4.64
CA GLU A 83 -14.38 0.97 5.82
C GLU A 83 -13.03 1.66 5.54
N GLN A 84 -12.16 1.05 4.75
CA GLN A 84 -10.84 1.61 4.42
C GLN A 84 -10.95 2.89 3.58
N ASN A 85 -11.83 2.88 2.55
CA ASN A 85 -12.05 4.04 1.70
C ASN A 85 -12.64 5.20 2.51
N VAL A 86 -13.61 4.91 3.37
CA VAL A 86 -14.24 5.91 4.24
C VAL A 86 -13.21 6.54 5.19
N ARG A 87 -12.41 5.73 5.88
CA ARG A 87 -11.36 6.23 6.78
C ARG A 87 -10.29 7.02 6.06
N TYR A 88 -9.94 6.61 4.85
CA TYR A 88 -8.97 7.33 4.06
C TYR A 88 -9.50 8.72 3.63
N VAL A 89 -10.76 8.79 3.18
CA VAL A 89 -11.40 10.08 2.87
C VAL A 89 -11.46 10.98 4.11
N ILE A 90 -11.84 10.43 5.27
CA ILE A 90 -11.84 11.16 6.54
C ILE A 90 -10.45 11.74 6.84
N SER A 91 -9.38 10.93 6.70
CA SER A 91 -8.02 11.39 6.97
C SER A 91 -7.56 12.49 6.01
N LEU A 92 -7.93 12.40 4.73
CA LEU A 92 -7.61 13.43 3.74
C LEU A 92 -8.28 14.76 4.05
N VAL A 93 -9.54 14.71 4.47
CA VAL A 93 -10.29 15.92 4.86
C VAL A 93 -9.72 16.54 6.14
N ASP A 94 -9.39 15.73 7.13
CA ASP A 94 -8.81 16.21 8.39
C ASP A 94 -7.45 16.89 8.18
N ASP A 95 -6.67 16.40 7.21
CA ASP A 95 -5.38 16.97 6.80
C ASP A 95 -5.50 18.14 5.79
N GLY A 96 -6.72 18.54 5.39
CA GLY A 96 -6.95 19.60 4.39
C GLY A 96 -6.49 19.23 2.97
N ASN A 97 -6.51 17.96 2.64
CA ASN A 97 -6.05 17.41 1.35
C ASN A 97 -7.19 16.86 0.48
N GLU A 98 -8.42 17.27 0.70
CA GLU A 98 -9.62 16.78 0.00
C GLU A 98 -9.57 16.98 -1.53
N ASP A 99 -8.89 18.02 -2.02
CA ASP A 99 -8.71 18.26 -3.46
C ASP A 99 -8.02 17.09 -4.16
N LYS A 100 -7.22 16.33 -3.42
CA LYS A 100 -6.53 15.16 -3.94
C LYS A 100 -7.45 13.97 -4.18
N LEU A 101 -8.68 13.96 -3.63
CA LEU A 101 -9.71 12.94 -3.93
C LEU A 101 -10.07 12.91 -5.41
N VAL A 102 -10.08 14.07 -6.07
CA VAL A 102 -10.35 14.16 -7.52
C VAL A 102 -9.33 13.36 -8.33
N THR A 103 -8.09 13.29 -7.86
CA THR A 103 -7.00 12.60 -8.54
C THR A 103 -6.90 11.10 -8.18
N MET A 104 -7.71 10.61 -7.23
CA MET A 104 -7.66 9.22 -6.75
C MET A 104 -8.19 8.16 -7.72
N SER A 105 -8.88 8.54 -8.81
CA SER A 105 -9.29 7.56 -9.82
C SER A 105 -8.05 6.94 -10.47
N GLY A 106 -7.60 5.85 -9.88
CA GLY A 106 -6.53 5.04 -10.46
C GLY A 106 -7.11 4.05 -11.47
N ASP A 107 -6.46 3.95 -12.63
CA ASP A 107 -6.72 2.87 -13.58
C ASP A 107 -6.52 1.52 -12.90
N CYS A 108 -7.27 0.52 -13.36
CA CYS A 108 -7.04 -0.86 -12.94
C CYS A 108 -5.62 -1.27 -13.32
N VAL A 109 -4.81 -1.64 -12.33
CA VAL A 109 -3.42 -2.07 -12.51
C VAL A 109 -3.40 -3.49 -13.08
N CYS A 110 -4.22 -4.37 -12.51
CA CYS A 110 -4.29 -5.78 -12.86
C CYS A 110 -5.65 -6.33 -12.44
N ILE A 111 -6.09 -7.41 -13.08
CA ILE A 111 -7.24 -8.19 -12.63
C ILE A 111 -6.72 -9.48 -12.00
N THR A 112 -7.15 -9.79 -10.77
CA THR A 112 -6.80 -11.03 -10.08
C THR A 112 -7.39 -12.25 -10.78
N SER A 113 -6.92 -13.44 -10.43
CA SER A 113 -7.47 -14.71 -10.93
C SER A 113 -8.95 -14.90 -10.62
N LYS A 114 -9.47 -14.23 -9.59
CA LYS A 114 -10.87 -14.23 -9.17
C LYS A 114 -11.71 -13.12 -9.81
N GLY A 115 -11.17 -12.39 -10.81
CA GLY A 115 -11.86 -11.31 -11.50
C GLY A 115 -11.92 -9.98 -10.71
N LYS A 116 -11.24 -9.85 -9.59
CA LYS A 116 -11.23 -8.61 -8.81
C LYS A 116 -10.20 -7.62 -9.38
N PRO A 117 -10.59 -6.34 -9.62
CA PRO A 117 -9.64 -5.33 -10.07
C PRO A 117 -8.71 -4.91 -8.93
N VAL A 118 -7.42 -4.84 -9.21
CA VAL A 118 -6.40 -4.24 -8.34
C VAL A 118 -6.24 -2.79 -8.73
N LYS A 119 -6.58 -1.90 -7.81
CA LYS A 119 -6.48 -0.44 -7.98
C LYS A 119 -5.71 0.19 -6.82
N PRO A 120 -4.98 1.29 -7.05
CA PRO A 120 -4.44 2.10 -5.96
C PRO A 120 -5.55 2.59 -5.05
N LYS A 121 -5.40 2.43 -3.75
CA LYS A 121 -6.37 2.84 -2.72
C LYS A 121 -5.99 4.15 -2.04
N THR A 122 -4.75 4.60 -2.20
CA THR A 122 -4.22 5.83 -1.61
C THR A 122 -3.43 6.63 -2.65
N LEU A 123 -3.17 7.89 -2.34
CA LEU A 123 -2.35 8.74 -3.21
C LEU A 123 -0.91 8.25 -3.33
N GLY A 124 -0.33 7.77 -2.24
CA GLY A 124 1.00 7.18 -2.26
C GLY A 124 1.05 5.94 -3.16
N GLN A 125 0.03 5.09 -3.09
CA GLN A 125 -0.11 3.94 -3.99
C GLN A 125 -0.27 4.34 -5.45
N LYS A 126 -1.07 5.37 -5.74
CA LYS A 126 -1.22 5.89 -7.10
C LYS A 126 0.10 6.41 -7.65
N LYS A 127 0.78 7.29 -6.89
CA LYS A 127 2.10 7.81 -7.25
C LYS A 127 3.10 6.68 -7.51
N TYR A 128 3.05 5.62 -6.70
CA TYR A 128 3.94 4.46 -6.86
C TYR A 128 3.67 3.70 -8.16
N VAL A 129 2.41 3.44 -8.49
CA VAL A 129 2.02 2.80 -9.75
C VAL A 129 2.43 3.65 -10.95
N GLU A 130 2.20 4.97 -10.90
CA GLU A 130 2.64 5.91 -11.94
C GLU A 130 4.16 5.94 -12.07
N SER A 131 4.87 5.94 -10.97
CA SER A 131 6.33 5.87 -10.95
C SER A 131 6.84 4.58 -11.60
N ILE A 132 6.25 3.41 -11.29
CA ILE A 132 6.62 2.13 -11.92
C ILE A 132 6.35 2.14 -13.43
N LYS A 133 5.27 2.78 -13.89
CA LYS A 133 4.99 2.90 -15.33
C LYS A 133 6.10 3.69 -16.04
N ASN A 134 6.53 4.79 -15.47
CA ASN A 134 7.33 5.81 -16.12
C ASN A 134 8.85 5.67 -15.92
N ASN A 135 9.31 4.84 -14.98
CA ASN A 135 10.73 4.71 -14.67
C ASN A 135 11.22 3.28 -14.83
N THR A 136 12.51 3.13 -15.06
CA THR A 136 13.19 1.84 -15.21
C THR A 136 13.45 1.20 -13.83
N ILE A 137 13.85 1.99 -12.84
CA ILE A 137 14.06 1.54 -11.47
C ILE A 137 13.18 2.36 -10.53
N VAL A 138 12.41 1.68 -9.69
CA VAL A 138 11.59 2.33 -8.66
C VAL A 138 11.87 1.75 -7.30
N ILE A 139 12.12 2.63 -6.33
CA ILE A 139 12.39 2.26 -4.94
C ILE A 139 11.21 2.73 -4.09
N GLY A 140 10.39 1.78 -3.64
CA GLY A 140 9.25 2.02 -2.76
C GLY A 140 9.61 1.82 -1.29
N VAL A 141 9.65 2.90 -0.52
CA VAL A 141 10.04 2.88 0.90
C VAL A 141 8.90 3.33 1.79
N GLY A 142 8.62 2.59 2.85
CA GLY A 142 7.65 3.00 3.86
C GLY A 142 7.09 1.86 4.69
N PRO A 143 6.14 2.14 5.60
CA PRO A 143 5.66 1.18 6.58
C PRO A 143 5.07 -0.09 5.97
N ALA A 144 5.10 -1.17 6.73
CA ALA A 144 4.41 -2.41 6.37
C ALA A 144 2.90 -2.17 6.21
N GLY A 145 2.26 -2.87 5.27
CA GLY A 145 0.82 -2.74 5.01
C GLY A 145 0.42 -1.61 4.06
N THR A 146 1.39 -0.91 3.44
CA THR A 146 1.12 0.10 2.41
C THR A 146 0.94 -0.48 1.00
N GLY A 147 1.01 -1.81 0.84
CA GLY A 147 0.77 -2.51 -0.43
C GLY A 147 1.92 -2.46 -1.43
N LYS A 148 3.14 -2.05 -1.02
CA LYS A 148 4.31 -1.93 -1.89
C LYS A 148 4.56 -3.18 -2.74
N THR A 149 4.76 -4.30 -2.09
CA THR A 149 5.06 -5.59 -2.73
C THR A 149 3.89 -6.08 -3.57
N TYR A 150 2.68 -5.99 -3.06
CA TYR A 150 1.46 -6.41 -3.76
C TYR A 150 1.24 -5.63 -5.07
N LEU A 151 1.39 -4.30 -5.04
CA LEU A 151 1.27 -3.46 -6.23
C LEU A 151 2.43 -3.67 -7.21
N ALA A 152 3.65 -3.90 -6.72
CA ALA A 152 4.78 -4.26 -7.58
C ALA A 152 4.53 -5.57 -8.32
N VAL A 153 4.01 -6.60 -7.64
CA VAL A 153 3.63 -7.88 -8.27
C VAL A 153 2.49 -7.69 -9.26
N ALA A 154 1.47 -6.88 -8.94
CA ALA A 154 0.38 -6.57 -9.86
C ALA A 154 0.89 -5.88 -11.14
N MET A 155 1.82 -4.94 -11.03
CA MET A 155 2.46 -4.28 -12.16
C MET A 155 3.31 -5.26 -12.99
N ALA A 156 4.06 -6.16 -12.34
CA ALA A 156 4.85 -7.19 -13.01
C ALA A 156 3.96 -8.16 -13.81
N VAL A 157 2.86 -8.62 -13.21
CA VAL A 157 1.90 -9.50 -13.91
C VAL A 157 1.23 -8.79 -15.07
N ASN A 158 0.91 -7.51 -14.93
CA ASN A 158 0.35 -6.71 -16.01
C ASN A 158 1.34 -6.58 -17.19
N ALA A 159 2.59 -6.20 -16.92
CA ALA A 159 3.65 -6.09 -17.93
C ALA A 159 3.92 -7.44 -18.63
N PHE A 160 3.91 -8.54 -17.86
CA PHE A 160 4.07 -9.89 -18.40
C PHE A 160 2.89 -10.29 -19.31
N ARG A 161 1.64 -10.02 -18.91
CA ARG A 161 0.45 -10.26 -19.74
C ARG A 161 0.43 -9.41 -21.00
N ALA A 162 0.92 -8.17 -20.91
CA ALA A 162 1.07 -7.26 -22.04
C ALA A 162 2.26 -7.61 -22.95
N LYS A 163 3.07 -8.63 -22.60
CA LYS A 163 4.30 -9.02 -23.29
C LYS A 163 5.36 -7.92 -23.37
N GLU A 164 5.33 -6.98 -22.43
CA GLU A 164 6.37 -5.97 -22.28
C GLU A 164 7.66 -6.58 -21.72
N VAL A 165 7.52 -7.67 -20.95
CA VAL A 165 8.62 -8.49 -20.41
C VAL A 165 8.32 -9.97 -20.62
N ASN A 166 9.37 -10.79 -20.69
CA ASN A 166 9.28 -12.23 -20.89
C ASN A 166 9.33 -13.01 -19.56
N ARG A 167 9.81 -12.38 -18.50
CA ARG A 167 9.97 -13.03 -17.19
C ARG A 167 9.60 -12.10 -16.04
N ILE A 168 9.16 -12.70 -14.93
CA ILE A 168 8.99 -12.06 -13.63
C ILE A 168 9.98 -12.72 -12.67
N ILE A 169 10.84 -11.93 -12.04
CA ILE A 169 11.83 -12.41 -11.09
C ILE A 169 11.59 -11.73 -9.76
N LEU A 170 11.23 -12.52 -8.75
CA LEU A 170 11.02 -12.05 -7.39
C LEU A 170 12.14 -12.56 -6.49
N THR A 171 12.74 -11.64 -5.77
CA THR A 171 13.84 -11.99 -4.88
C THR A 171 13.70 -11.28 -3.53
N ARG A 172 14.23 -11.91 -2.51
CA ARG A 172 14.23 -11.40 -1.15
C ARG A 172 15.58 -11.77 -0.48
N PRO A 173 16.16 -10.89 0.34
CA PRO A 173 17.30 -11.29 1.14
C PRO A 173 16.87 -12.40 2.12
N ALA A 174 17.62 -13.47 2.18
CA ALA A 174 17.45 -14.46 3.23
C ALA A 174 18.06 -13.87 4.50
N VAL A 175 17.22 -13.31 5.38
CA VAL A 175 17.66 -12.79 6.68
C VAL A 175 17.23 -13.79 7.75
N GLU A 176 18.16 -14.17 8.56
CA GLU A 176 17.88 -14.92 9.76
C GLU A 176 17.40 -13.94 10.82
N ALA A 177 16.08 -13.85 11.04
CA ALA A 177 15.51 -13.14 12.19
C ALA A 177 15.88 -13.92 13.47
N GLY A 178 17.13 -13.79 13.94
CA GLY A 178 17.61 -14.44 15.17
C GLY A 178 17.82 -15.95 15.09
N GLU A 179 17.36 -16.62 14.03
CA GLU A 179 17.56 -18.04 13.80
C GLU A 179 18.59 -18.26 12.68
N LYS A 180 19.69 -18.92 12.99
CA LYS A 180 20.66 -19.30 11.97
C LYS A 180 20.03 -20.33 11.04
N LEU A 181 20.03 -20.08 9.72
CA LEU A 181 19.57 -21.01 8.66
C LEU A 181 20.05 -22.46 8.87
N GLY A 182 21.09 -22.64 9.67
CA GLY A 182 21.65 -23.95 10.06
C GLY A 182 20.73 -24.81 10.93
N PHE A 183 19.71 -24.24 11.60
CA PHE A 183 18.83 -25.02 12.50
C PHE A 183 17.58 -25.59 11.82
N LEU A 184 17.20 -25.15 10.63
CA LEU A 184 16.08 -25.74 9.93
C LEU A 184 16.53 -27.05 9.20
N PRO A 185 15.79 -28.16 9.35
CA PRO A 185 16.07 -29.38 8.60
C PRO A 185 15.72 -29.19 7.11
N GLY A 186 16.48 -29.82 6.23
CA GLY A 186 16.26 -29.76 4.78
C GLY A 186 17.38 -29.08 3.99
N ASP A 187 17.22 -29.06 2.67
CA ASP A 187 18.12 -28.36 1.76
C ASP A 187 17.98 -26.84 1.86
N LEU A 188 18.88 -26.10 1.24
CA LEU A 188 18.89 -24.63 1.32
C LEU A 188 17.58 -24.04 0.79
N GLN A 189 16.96 -24.66 -0.20
CA GLN A 189 15.73 -24.19 -0.85
C GLN A 189 14.53 -24.33 0.09
N SER A 190 14.38 -25.47 0.75
CA SER A 190 13.30 -25.68 1.73
C SER A 190 13.43 -24.78 2.96
N LYS A 191 14.64 -24.37 3.32
CA LYS A 191 14.90 -23.42 4.43
C LYS A 191 14.53 -21.99 4.09
N VAL A 192 14.62 -21.59 2.84
CA VAL A 192 14.33 -20.21 2.37
C VAL A 192 12.87 -20.04 1.94
N ASP A 193 12.22 -21.15 1.56
CA ASP A 193 10.84 -21.13 1.04
C ASP A 193 9.82 -20.41 1.95
N PRO A 194 9.83 -20.57 3.28
CA PRO A 194 8.93 -19.82 4.17
C PRO A 194 9.06 -18.31 4.06
N TYR A 195 10.26 -17.79 3.81
CA TYR A 195 10.51 -16.35 3.67
C TYR A 195 10.02 -15.80 2.33
N LEU A 196 9.87 -16.66 1.31
CA LEU A 196 9.38 -16.30 -0.01
C LEU A 196 7.85 -16.41 -0.12
N ARG A 197 7.17 -16.99 0.89
CA ARG A 197 5.74 -17.26 0.88
C ARG A 197 4.87 -16.04 0.57
N PRO A 198 5.11 -14.84 1.12
CA PRO A 198 4.33 -13.66 0.78
C PRO A 198 4.39 -13.28 -0.71
N LEU A 199 5.48 -13.60 -1.39
CA LEU A 199 5.64 -13.37 -2.82
C LEU A 199 4.82 -14.38 -3.63
N TYR A 200 4.81 -15.65 -3.21
CA TYR A 200 3.94 -16.67 -3.80
C TYR A 200 2.48 -16.32 -3.64
N ASP A 201 2.04 -15.87 -2.45
CA ASP A 201 0.65 -15.53 -2.17
C ASP A 201 0.17 -14.40 -3.10
N ALA A 202 1.01 -13.37 -3.33
CA ALA A 202 0.69 -12.28 -4.25
C ALA A 202 0.56 -12.77 -5.70
N LEU A 203 1.47 -13.64 -6.16
CA LEU A 203 1.41 -14.23 -7.49
C LEU A 203 0.19 -15.15 -7.66
N PHE A 204 -0.14 -15.96 -6.65
CA PHE A 204 -1.33 -16.82 -6.67
C PHE A 204 -2.63 -16.01 -6.76
N ASP A 205 -2.72 -14.90 -6.05
CA ASP A 205 -3.90 -14.03 -6.14
C ASP A 205 -4.06 -13.46 -7.55
N MET A 206 -2.96 -13.04 -8.18
CA MET A 206 -2.98 -12.44 -9.53
C MET A 206 -3.20 -13.48 -10.66
N LEU A 207 -2.54 -14.62 -10.60
CA LEU A 207 -2.46 -15.58 -11.70
C LEU A 207 -3.36 -16.80 -11.51
N GLY A 208 -3.68 -17.16 -10.27
CA GLY A 208 -4.21 -18.45 -9.89
C GLY A 208 -3.13 -19.53 -9.84
N ALA A 209 -3.36 -20.58 -9.05
CA ALA A 209 -2.37 -21.63 -8.82
C ALA A 209 -1.93 -22.35 -10.10
N GLU A 210 -2.86 -22.67 -11.00
CA GLU A 210 -2.58 -23.40 -12.24
C GLU A 210 -1.65 -22.62 -13.16
N ASN A 211 -1.98 -21.36 -13.47
CA ASN A 211 -1.14 -20.53 -14.34
C ASN A 211 0.21 -20.23 -13.71
N PHE A 212 0.24 -19.98 -12.40
CA PHE A 212 1.49 -19.76 -11.67
C PHE A 212 2.43 -20.95 -11.82
N ASN A 213 1.96 -22.18 -11.51
CA ASN A 213 2.78 -23.38 -11.62
C ASN A 213 3.29 -23.60 -13.06
N LYS A 214 2.42 -23.40 -14.06
CA LYS A 214 2.80 -23.49 -15.46
C LYS A 214 3.90 -22.50 -15.85
N TYR A 215 3.84 -21.25 -15.36
CA TYR A 215 4.88 -20.25 -15.67
C TYR A 215 6.16 -20.48 -14.88
N LEU A 216 6.05 -21.02 -13.67
CA LEU A 216 7.21 -21.42 -12.86
C LEU A 216 7.99 -22.56 -13.54
N GLU A 217 7.29 -23.62 -14.00
CA GLU A 217 7.89 -24.77 -14.74
C GLU A 217 8.56 -24.33 -16.05
N ARG A 218 7.99 -23.32 -16.71
CA ARG A 218 8.54 -22.77 -17.95
C ARG A 218 9.69 -21.79 -17.76
N GLY A 219 10.00 -21.43 -16.52
CA GLY A 219 11.00 -20.42 -16.19
C GLY A 219 10.60 -18.99 -16.53
N ASN A 220 9.30 -18.72 -16.82
CA ASN A 220 8.80 -17.36 -16.97
C ASN A 220 8.65 -16.62 -15.65
N ILE A 221 8.42 -17.36 -14.56
CA ILE A 221 8.39 -16.84 -13.20
C ILE A 221 9.48 -17.52 -12.39
N GLU A 222 10.24 -16.74 -11.68
CA GLU A 222 11.28 -17.21 -10.75
C GLU A 222 11.09 -16.50 -9.40
N VAL A 223 11.09 -17.28 -8.33
CA VAL A 223 11.10 -16.77 -6.96
C VAL A 223 12.31 -17.38 -6.27
N ALA A 224 13.29 -16.56 -5.92
CA ALA A 224 14.58 -17.04 -5.45
C ALA A 224 15.22 -16.10 -4.41
N PRO A 225 16.08 -16.62 -3.52
CA PRO A 225 16.89 -15.78 -2.64
C PRO A 225 17.79 -14.83 -3.41
N LEU A 226 18.03 -13.64 -2.84
CA LEU A 226 18.88 -12.61 -3.44
C LEU A 226 20.27 -13.12 -3.84
N ALA A 227 20.84 -14.05 -3.07
CA ALA A 227 22.15 -14.64 -3.36
C ALA A 227 22.22 -15.32 -4.74
N TYR A 228 21.10 -15.82 -5.27
CA TYR A 228 21.03 -16.50 -6.56
C TYR A 228 21.04 -15.54 -7.76
N MET A 229 20.99 -14.25 -7.51
CA MET A 229 21.10 -13.23 -8.55
C MET A 229 22.54 -12.94 -8.94
N ARG A 230 23.51 -13.38 -8.13
CA ARG A 230 24.94 -13.11 -8.37
C ARG A 230 25.43 -13.72 -9.68
N GLY A 231 26.17 -12.93 -10.48
CA GLY A 231 26.76 -13.39 -11.74
C GLY A 231 25.79 -13.52 -12.90
N ARG A 232 24.54 -13.10 -12.73
CA ARG A 232 23.52 -13.15 -13.77
C ARG A 232 23.36 -11.79 -14.48
N THR A 233 22.83 -11.82 -15.69
CA THR A 233 22.25 -10.65 -16.38
C THR A 233 20.79 -10.99 -16.67
N LEU A 234 19.90 -10.11 -16.27
CA LEU A 234 18.46 -10.34 -16.30
C LEU A 234 17.82 -9.45 -17.37
N ASP A 235 17.78 -9.93 -18.62
CA ASP A 235 17.17 -9.26 -19.74
C ASP A 235 15.68 -9.55 -19.82
N ASP A 236 14.91 -8.68 -20.47
CA ASP A 236 13.47 -8.81 -20.75
C ASP A 236 12.66 -9.19 -19.49
N SER A 237 13.01 -8.64 -18.35
CA SER A 237 12.52 -9.10 -17.06
C SER A 237 11.92 -7.98 -16.22
N PHE A 238 10.83 -8.28 -15.53
CA PHE A 238 10.36 -7.45 -14.41
C PHE A 238 10.91 -8.04 -13.10
N ILE A 239 11.79 -7.30 -12.43
CA ILE A 239 12.57 -7.80 -11.31
C ILE A 239 12.12 -7.07 -10.04
N ILE A 240 11.76 -7.83 -8.99
CA ILE A 240 11.33 -7.27 -7.71
C ILE A 240 12.28 -7.75 -6.61
N LEU A 241 12.85 -6.80 -5.86
CA LEU A 241 13.55 -7.07 -4.60
C LEU A 241 12.68 -6.60 -3.44
N ASP A 242 12.16 -7.56 -2.69
CA ASP A 242 11.35 -7.29 -1.49
C ASP A 242 12.18 -7.34 -0.21
N GLU A 243 11.73 -6.68 0.86
CA GLU A 243 12.41 -6.54 2.17
C GLU A 243 13.86 -6.06 2.04
N ALA A 244 14.06 -5.12 1.12
CA ALA A 244 15.38 -4.65 0.72
C ALA A 244 16.14 -3.91 1.84
N GLN A 245 15.47 -3.47 2.92
CA GLN A 245 16.13 -2.91 4.10
C GLN A 245 17.09 -3.90 4.75
N ASN A 246 16.88 -5.19 4.51
CA ASN A 246 17.69 -6.27 5.03
C ASN A 246 18.84 -6.68 4.09
N THR A 247 19.17 -5.84 3.10
CA THR A 247 20.38 -5.98 2.29
C THR A 247 21.51 -5.15 2.84
N THR A 248 22.76 -5.60 2.64
CA THR A 248 23.92 -4.72 2.79
C THR A 248 24.10 -3.83 1.55
N PRO A 249 24.90 -2.73 1.63
CA PRO A 249 25.20 -1.89 0.46
C PRO A 249 25.78 -2.67 -0.72
N GLU A 250 26.64 -3.66 -0.44
CA GLU A 250 27.26 -4.51 -1.45
C GLU A 250 26.22 -5.43 -2.13
N GLN A 251 25.29 -5.99 -1.36
CA GLN A 251 24.19 -6.81 -1.89
C GLN A 251 23.22 -5.97 -2.75
N MET A 252 22.88 -4.77 -2.31
CA MET A 252 22.05 -3.84 -3.08
C MET A 252 22.72 -3.46 -4.40
N LYS A 253 24.02 -3.08 -4.37
CA LYS A 253 24.78 -2.80 -5.57
C LYS A 253 24.86 -4.01 -6.50
N MET A 254 25.15 -5.20 -5.93
CA MET A 254 25.17 -6.44 -6.68
C MET A 254 23.85 -6.70 -7.39
N PHE A 255 22.72 -6.52 -6.71
CA PHE A 255 21.38 -6.72 -7.27
C PHE A 255 21.06 -5.74 -8.41
N LEU A 256 21.21 -4.45 -8.17
CA LEU A 256 20.89 -3.42 -9.17
C LEU A 256 21.71 -3.54 -10.45
N THR A 257 22.94 -4.05 -10.33
CA THR A 257 23.80 -4.31 -11.49
C THR A 257 23.49 -5.64 -12.21
N ARG A 258 22.43 -6.36 -11.83
CA ARG A 258 21.94 -7.55 -12.56
C ARG A 258 20.94 -7.18 -13.65
N MET A 259 20.38 -5.98 -13.62
CA MET A 259 19.44 -5.51 -14.62
C MET A 259 20.09 -5.55 -16.01
N GLY A 260 19.43 -6.22 -16.93
CA GLY A 260 19.81 -6.29 -18.34
C GLY A 260 18.93 -5.39 -19.21
N PHE A 261 19.03 -5.56 -20.51
CA PHE A 261 18.25 -4.79 -21.48
C PHE A 261 16.76 -5.10 -21.36
N ASN A 262 15.92 -4.09 -21.67
CA ASN A 262 14.47 -4.17 -21.67
C ASN A 262 13.88 -4.71 -20.35
N SER A 263 14.54 -4.37 -19.23
CA SER A 263 14.12 -4.84 -17.91
C SER A 263 13.71 -3.68 -17.02
N LYS A 264 12.84 -3.97 -16.05
CA LYS A 264 12.34 -3.04 -15.05
C LYS A 264 12.63 -3.60 -13.66
N VAL A 265 13.08 -2.74 -12.74
CA VAL A 265 13.42 -3.11 -11.37
C VAL A 265 12.54 -2.36 -10.39
N VAL A 266 11.95 -3.07 -9.46
CA VAL A 266 11.23 -2.49 -8.34
C VAL A 266 11.86 -3.01 -7.04
N VAL A 267 12.25 -2.08 -6.18
CA VAL A 267 12.79 -2.37 -4.85
C VAL A 267 11.78 -1.94 -3.80
N THR A 268 11.42 -2.83 -2.89
CA THR A 268 10.47 -2.53 -1.80
C THR A 268 11.12 -2.76 -0.44
N GLY A 269 10.77 -1.93 0.54
CA GLY A 269 11.25 -2.13 1.89
C GLY A 269 10.74 -1.13 2.92
N ASP A 270 11.02 -1.43 4.18
CA ASP A 270 10.65 -0.62 5.34
C ASP A 270 11.90 -0.33 6.19
N VAL A 271 12.35 0.91 6.16
CA VAL A 271 13.57 1.33 6.89
C VAL A 271 13.43 1.31 8.41
N THR A 272 12.23 1.07 8.92
CA THR A 272 11.98 0.90 10.36
C THR A 272 12.13 -0.56 10.82
N GLN A 273 12.16 -1.52 9.88
CA GLN A 273 12.24 -2.96 10.13
C GLN A 273 13.57 -3.55 9.61
N ILE A 274 14.68 -3.03 10.12
CA ILE A 274 16.02 -3.50 9.73
C ILE A 274 16.46 -4.59 10.71
N ASP A 275 16.58 -5.82 10.20
CA ASP A 275 16.99 -7.02 10.97
C ASP A 275 18.43 -7.44 10.64
N LEU A 276 19.25 -6.52 10.14
CA LEU A 276 20.67 -6.79 9.88
C LEU A 276 21.45 -6.95 11.18
N PRO A 277 22.50 -7.78 11.20
CA PRO A 277 23.38 -7.90 12.34
C PRO A 277 24.00 -6.55 12.76
N ASP A 278 24.31 -6.42 14.05
CA ASP A 278 24.90 -5.22 14.62
C ASP A 278 26.11 -4.71 13.82
N GLY A 279 26.15 -3.41 13.59
CA GLY A 279 27.21 -2.73 12.86
C GLY A 279 27.09 -2.77 11.33
N LYS A 280 26.12 -3.49 10.76
CA LYS A 280 25.87 -3.49 9.31
C LYS A 280 24.86 -2.39 8.92
N ARG A 281 25.19 -1.68 7.86
CA ARG A 281 24.31 -0.64 7.29
C ARG A 281 23.33 -1.23 6.28
N SER A 282 22.11 -0.71 6.26
CA SER A 282 21.10 -1.11 5.28
C SER A 282 21.42 -0.54 3.89
N GLY A 283 21.46 -1.43 2.91
CA GLY A 283 21.63 -1.07 1.50
C GLY A 283 20.47 -0.23 0.98
N LEU A 284 19.25 -0.45 1.46
CA LEU A 284 18.08 0.36 1.10
C LEU A 284 18.25 1.82 1.56
N VAL A 285 18.70 2.03 2.80
CA VAL A 285 18.92 3.39 3.33
C VAL A 285 20.01 4.10 2.56
N GLU A 286 21.06 3.40 2.16
CA GLU A 286 22.18 3.96 1.42
C GLU A 286 21.81 4.26 -0.03
N VAL A 287 21.16 3.34 -0.73
CA VAL A 287 20.79 3.49 -2.13
C VAL A 287 19.84 4.66 -2.37
N THR A 288 18.92 4.93 -1.43
CA THR A 288 18.02 6.10 -1.53
C THR A 288 18.74 7.46 -1.48
N LYS A 289 19.96 7.50 -0.95
CA LYS A 289 20.81 8.69 -0.94
C LYS A 289 21.66 8.77 -2.21
N ILE A 290 22.22 7.62 -2.63
CA ILE A 290 23.15 7.53 -3.77
C ILE A 290 22.45 7.77 -5.10
N LEU A 291 21.28 7.15 -5.32
CA LEU A 291 20.56 7.20 -6.60
C LEU A 291 19.55 8.35 -6.69
N LYS A 292 19.49 9.21 -5.69
CA LYS A 292 18.62 10.38 -5.70
C LYS A 292 18.98 11.27 -6.90
N ASN A 293 17.98 11.66 -7.68
CA ASN A 293 18.13 12.52 -8.87
C ASN A 293 18.80 11.86 -10.09
N MET A 294 18.91 10.54 -10.15
CA MET A 294 19.29 9.85 -11.38
C MET A 294 18.08 9.74 -12.31
N GLU A 295 18.29 10.01 -13.59
CA GLU A 295 17.28 9.84 -14.63
C GLU A 295 16.79 8.37 -14.67
N GLN A 296 15.51 8.17 -14.91
CA GLN A 296 14.83 6.88 -14.94
C GLN A 296 14.85 6.10 -13.60
N ILE A 297 15.23 6.74 -12.50
CA ILE A 297 15.13 6.16 -11.15
C ILE A 297 14.23 7.06 -10.30
N ASP A 298 13.20 6.49 -9.71
CA ASP A 298 12.34 7.22 -8.77
C ASP A 298 12.28 6.55 -7.40
N ILE A 299 12.16 7.38 -6.37
CA ILE A 299 12.10 6.96 -4.97
C ILE A 299 10.77 7.43 -4.40
N VAL A 300 9.84 6.49 -4.24
CA VAL A 300 8.52 6.77 -3.69
C VAL A 300 8.49 6.45 -2.20
N LYS A 301 8.12 7.44 -1.40
CA LYS A 301 7.97 7.29 0.04
C LYS A 301 6.50 7.17 0.41
N PHE A 302 6.17 6.09 1.09
CA PHE A 302 4.86 5.88 1.72
C PHE A 302 4.88 6.38 3.15
N THR A 303 3.72 6.78 3.62
CA THR A 303 3.50 7.28 4.99
C THR A 303 2.51 6.38 5.73
N GLY A 304 2.27 6.66 7.01
CA GLY A 304 1.24 5.98 7.79
C GLY A 304 -0.18 6.11 7.19
N GLN A 305 -0.44 7.16 6.41
CA GLN A 305 -1.72 7.37 5.71
C GLN A 305 -1.96 6.36 4.59
N ASP A 306 -0.88 5.79 4.04
CA ASP A 306 -0.96 4.79 2.99
C ASP A 306 -1.16 3.37 3.52
N VAL A 307 -1.23 3.18 4.83
CA VAL A 307 -1.42 1.86 5.46
C VAL A 307 -2.84 1.37 5.27
N VAL A 308 -2.99 0.29 4.50
CA VAL A 308 -4.25 -0.38 4.20
C VAL A 308 -4.32 -1.67 5.02
N ARG A 309 -4.80 -1.57 6.26
CA ARG A 309 -4.92 -2.70 7.20
C ARG A 309 -6.24 -2.68 7.94
N HIS A 310 -6.66 -3.85 8.42
CA HIS A 310 -7.81 -3.97 9.32
C HIS A 310 -7.59 -3.08 10.56
N LYS A 311 -8.64 -2.38 10.99
CA LYS A 311 -8.57 -1.41 12.11
C LYS A 311 -7.98 -2.01 13.37
N LEU A 312 -8.46 -3.19 13.77
CA LEU A 312 -7.96 -3.87 14.97
C LEU A 312 -6.45 -4.12 14.91
N VAL A 313 -5.91 -4.43 13.73
CA VAL A 313 -4.46 -4.61 13.55
C VAL A 313 -3.72 -3.29 13.73
N GLN A 314 -4.27 -2.18 13.23
CA GLN A 314 -3.70 -0.84 13.47
C GLN A 314 -3.72 -0.47 14.95
N ASP A 315 -4.83 -0.76 15.64
CA ASP A 315 -4.99 -0.48 17.08
C ASP A 315 -4.02 -1.33 17.92
N ILE A 316 -3.79 -2.59 17.54
CA ILE A 316 -2.79 -3.47 18.18
C ILE A 316 -1.38 -2.86 18.02
N ILE A 317 -0.99 -2.48 16.81
CA ILE A 317 0.34 -1.88 16.54
C ILE A 317 0.53 -0.64 17.39
N ARG A 318 -0.44 0.28 17.40
CA ARG A 318 -0.38 1.50 18.21
C ARG A 318 -0.26 1.22 19.72
N ALA A 319 -0.91 0.16 20.20
CA ALA A 319 -0.81 -0.25 21.60
C ALA A 319 0.61 -0.71 21.95
N TYR A 320 1.24 -1.50 21.08
CA TYR A 320 2.62 -1.94 21.26
C TYR A 320 3.62 -0.78 21.18
N GLU A 321 3.48 0.11 20.20
CA GLU A 321 4.32 1.31 20.07
C GLU A 321 4.29 2.18 21.35
N LYS A 322 3.09 2.45 21.86
CA LYS A 322 2.92 3.19 23.14
C LYS A 322 3.59 2.50 24.32
N TYR A 323 3.49 1.17 24.38
CA TYR A 323 4.13 0.39 25.45
C TYR A 323 5.67 0.48 25.37
N GLU A 324 6.23 0.35 24.18
CA GLU A 324 7.68 0.45 23.96
C GLU A 324 8.23 1.85 24.25
N GLU A 325 7.51 2.90 23.83
CA GLU A 325 7.87 4.28 24.18
C GLU A 325 7.88 4.52 25.70
N ALA A 326 6.88 3.98 26.39
CA ALA A 326 6.80 4.09 27.83
C ALA A 326 7.95 3.34 28.54
N LYS A 327 8.44 2.24 27.95
CA LYS A 327 9.58 1.46 28.43
C LYS A 327 10.93 2.17 28.21
N LYS A 328 11.07 2.89 27.08
CA LYS A 328 12.29 3.69 26.78
C LYS A 328 12.42 4.95 27.63
N ARG A 329 11.33 5.42 28.24
CA ARG A 329 11.33 6.61 29.14
C ARG A 329 11.58 6.27 30.59
N LYS A 330 11.63 5.00 30.96
CA LYS A 330 12.04 4.49 32.27
C LYS A 330 13.50 4.01 32.22
#